data_c349ef5925f532b58011535cf8934d29
#
_entry.id   c349ef5925f532b58011535cf8934d29
#
_cell.length_a   1.000
_cell.length_b   1.000
_cell.length_c   1.000
_cell.angle_alpha   90.00
_cell.angle_beta   90.00
_cell.angle_gamma   90.00
#
_symmetry.space_group_name_H-M   'P 1'
#
loop_
_entity.id
_entity.type
_entity.pdbx_description
1 polymer ?
#
loop_
_entity_poly.entity_id
_entity_poly.type
_entity_poly.pdbx_seq_one_letter_code
_entity_poly.pdbx_strand_id
1 'polypeptide(L)'
;MIRALRGIITYTLILITAILVIIIVVPIGLFRFIPYKPLQVLILKINDSLGELTLASWKAIQDLMHRPKYKVYGDDKLKKGIWQFTTINHLSWADIFLFLYFTNYKMGVPKIFMKAELWWLPITWAANIGLAMPFVVRRTKEQIRANPELAKTDKESTIRACKMYELYPTNVCGFIEGTRIDKMKYNNSNSKFDNLMPPKIGGMGYTLEVMPYINHLTDITLVYKSDKRSFWSFLCGDMKEASVTINTYEIPKNLSLIHI
;
A
#
# COMPACT_ATOMS: atom_id res chain seq x y z
N MET A 1 -25.65 -5.75 -19.89
CA MET A 1 -25.42 -7.18 -19.59
C MET A 1 -23.93 -7.53 -19.65
N ILE A 2 -23.22 -7.45 -20.77
CA ILE A 2 -21.78 -7.80 -20.94
C ILE A 2 -20.84 -7.08 -19.94
N ARG A 3 -21.07 -5.77 -19.70
CA ARG A 3 -20.29 -4.98 -18.76
C ARG A 3 -20.37 -5.54 -17.32
N ALA A 4 -21.58 -5.83 -16.84
CA ALA A 4 -21.76 -6.39 -15.49
C ALA A 4 -21.20 -7.81 -15.37
N LEU A 5 -21.37 -8.64 -16.39
CA LEU A 5 -20.80 -9.99 -16.44
C LEU A 5 -19.27 -9.94 -16.35
N ARG A 6 -18.61 -9.02 -17.09
CA ARG A 6 -17.16 -8.80 -16.96
C ARG A 6 -16.77 -8.45 -15.54
N GLY A 7 -17.50 -7.53 -14.88
CA GLY A 7 -17.21 -7.13 -13.50
C GLY A 7 -17.30 -8.30 -12.52
N ILE A 8 -18.33 -9.14 -12.65
CA ILE A 8 -18.51 -10.33 -11.83
C ILE A 8 -17.37 -11.32 -12.05
N ILE A 9 -17.02 -11.63 -13.30
CA ILE A 9 -15.93 -12.55 -13.62
C ILE A 9 -14.60 -12.02 -13.07
N THR A 10 -14.29 -10.75 -13.29
CA THR A 10 -13.06 -10.12 -12.78
C THR A 10 -12.98 -10.23 -11.26
N TYR A 11 -14.05 -9.87 -10.55
CA TYR A 11 -14.13 -9.98 -9.10
C TYR A 11 -13.92 -11.42 -8.61
N THR A 12 -14.60 -12.38 -9.23
CA THR A 12 -14.50 -13.81 -8.87
C THR A 12 -13.07 -14.33 -9.06
N LEU A 13 -12.42 -14.00 -10.17
CA LEU A 13 -11.04 -14.42 -10.43
C LEU A 13 -10.06 -13.81 -9.41
N ILE A 14 -10.18 -12.51 -9.10
CA ILE A 14 -9.38 -11.85 -8.06
C ILE A 14 -9.60 -12.50 -6.69
N LEU A 15 -10.85 -12.80 -6.34
CA LEU A 15 -11.20 -13.43 -5.07
C LEU A 15 -10.63 -14.85 -4.96
N ILE A 16 -10.76 -15.67 -6.00
CA ILE A 16 -10.23 -17.03 -6.03
C ILE A 16 -8.71 -17.00 -5.85
N THR A 17 -7.99 -16.16 -6.61
CA THR A 17 -6.52 -16.06 -6.48
C THR A 17 -6.10 -15.57 -5.10
N ALA A 18 -6.82 -14.63 -4.50
CA ALA A 18 -6.57 -14.17 -3.14
C ALA A 18 -6.77 -15.31 -2.11
N ILE A 19 -7.84 -16.07 -2.20
CA ILE A 19 -8.12 -17.21 -1.29
C ILE A 19 -7.04 -18.27 -1.41
N LEU A 20 -6.67 -18.68 -2.64
CA LEU A 20 -5.63 -19.69 -2.87
C LEU A 20 -4.30 -19.28 -2.24
N VAL A 21 -3.93 -18.00 -2.38
CA VAL A 21 -2.67 -17.51 -1.78
C VAL A 21 -2.77 -17.44 -0.26
N ILE A 22 -3.88 -17.00 0.31
CA ILE A 22 -4.09 -16.96 1.76
C ILE A 22 -3.88 -18.34 2.39
N ILE A 23 -4.42 -19.41 1.76
CA ILE A 23 -4.28 -20.80 2.22
C ILE A 23 -2.79 -21.20 2.31
N ILE A 24 -1.92 -20.64 1.49
CA ILE A 24 -0.49 -20.97 1.45
C ILE A 24 0.32 -20.03 2.35
N VAL A 25 0.13 -18.70 2.21
CA VAL A 25 1.00 -17.73 2.91
C VAL A 25 0.75 -17.65 4.41
N VAL A 26 -0.47 -17.97 4.87
CA VAL A 26 -0.79 -17.92 6.31
C VAL A 26 -0.08 -19.04 7.07
N PRO A 27 -0.18 -20.33 6.71
CA PRO A 27 0.58 -21.38 7.39
C PRO A 27 2.09 -21.13 7.38
N ILE A 28 2.64 -20.74 6.23
CA ILE A 28 4.08 -20.40 6.11
C ILE A 28 4.41 -19.21 7.02
N GLY A 29 3.57 -18.17 7.02
CA GLY A 29 3.76 -16.97 7.82
C GLY A 29 3.78 -17.20 9.33
N LEU A 30 3.15 -18.25 9.83
CA LEU A 30 3.18 -18.61 11.26
C LEU A 30 4.61 -18.98 11.73
N PHE A 31 5.43 -19.56 10.87
CA PHE A 31 6.80 -19.91 11.23
C PHE A 31 7.71 -18.70 11.48
N ARG A 32 7.33 -17.49 11.03
CA ARG A 32 8.11 -16.27 11.31
C ARG A 32 8.12 -15.88 12.80
N PHE A 33 7.20 -16.41 13.61
CA PHE A 33 7.18 -16.15 15.06
C PHE A 33 8.23 -16.96 15.82
N ILE A 34 8.88 -17.93 15.17
CA ILE A 34 10.04 -18.62 15.74
C ILE A 34 11.19 -17.61 15.81
N PRO A 35 11.83 -17.39 16.99
CA PRO A 35 12.85 -16.36 17.18
C PRO A 35 14.22 -16.78 16.61
N TYR A 36 14.25 -17.15 15.32
CA TYR A 36 15.45 -17.52 14.59
C TYR A 36 15.54 -16.67 13.31
N LYS A 37 16.41 -15.66 13.32
CA LYS A 37 16.52 -14.66 12.25
C LYS A 37 16.65 -15.22 10.84
N PRO A 38 17.50 -16.24 10.55
CA PRO A 38 17.59 -16.80 9.19
C PRO A 38 16.27 -17.38 8.69
N LEU A 39 15.51 -18.05 9.56
CA LEU A 39 14.18 -18.58 9.24
C LEU A 39 13.19 -17.44 8.97
N GLN A 40 13.19 -16.41 9.81
CA GLN A 40 12.31 -15.23 9.63
C GLN A 40 12.56 -14.57 8.27
N VAL A 41 13.82 -14.37 7.88
CA VAL A 41 14.18 -13.81 6.55
C VAL A 41 13.72 -14.73 5.42
N LEU A 42 13.92 -16.05 5.58
CA LEU A 42 13.47 -17.02 4.58
C LEU A 42 11.94 -16.97 4.40
N ILE A 43 11.18 -16.95 5.49
CA ILE A 43 9.71 -16.86 5.46
C ILE A 43 9.24 -15.56 4.80
N LEU A 44 9.86 -14.42 5.14
CA LEU A 44 9.55 -13.13 4.50
C LEU A 44 9.78 -13.19 2.98
N LYS A 45 10.91 -13.76 2.54
CA LYS A 45 11.22 -13.91 1.11
C LYS A 45 10.21 -14.80 0.38
N ILE A 46 9.87 -15.95 0.97
CA ILE A 46 8.91 -16.90 0.38
C ILE A 46 7.54 -16.22 0.24
N ASN A 47 7.05 -15.62 1.31
CA ASN A 47 5.73 -15.01 1.32
C ASN A 47 5.66 -13.75 0.43
N ASP A 48 6.73 -12.96 0.33
CA ASP A 48 6.82 -11.87 -0.63
C ASP A 48 6.81 -12.38 -2.08
N SER A 49 7.51 -13.47 -2.37
CA SER A 49 7.49 -14.08 -3.71
C SER A 49 6.08 -14.60 -4.08
N LEU A 50 5.38 -15.22 -3.14
CA LEU A 50 3.98 -15.65 -3.33
C LEU A 50 3.04 -14.44 -3.48
N GLY A 51 3.29 -13.37 -2.73
CA GLY A 51 2.60 -12.09 -2.90
C GLY A 51 2.81 -11.51 -4.31
N GLU A 52 4.05 -11.45 -4.79
CA GLU A 52 4.36 -11.00 -6.15
C GLU A 52 3.68 -11.84 -7.23
N LEU A 53 3.64 -13.17 -7.06
CA LEU A 53 2.90 -14.06 -7.96
C LEU A 53 1.40 -13.74 -7.98
N THR A 54 0.83 -13.42 -6.80
CA THR A 54 -0.57 -12.97 -6.71
C THR A 54 -0.79 -11.68 -7.48
N LEU A 55 0.10 -10.70 -7.31
CA LEU A 55 0.03 -9.42 -8.03
C LEU A 55 0.17 -9.64 -9.55
N ALA A 56 1.04 -10.56 -9.98
CA ALA A 56 1.16 -10.96 -11.39
C ALA A 56 -0.13 -11.59 -11.92
N SER A 57 -0.79 -12.44 -11.12
CA SER A 57 -2.08 -13.02 -11.47
C SER A 57 -3.16 -11.94 -11.62
N TRP A 58 -3.21 -10.96 -10.71
CA TRP A 58 -4.15 -9.84 -10.80
C TRP A 58 -3.86 -8.93 -12.00
N LYS A 59 -2.58 -8.73 -12.32
CA LYS A 59 -2.19 -8.04 -13.56
C LYS A 59 -2.68 -8.81 -14.79
N ALA A 60 -2.45 -10.11 -14.87
CA ALA A 60 -2.90 -10.95 -15.99
C ALA A 60 -4.43 -10.95 -16.13
N ILE A 61 -5.17 -10.99 -15.02
CA ILE A 61 -6.64 -10.85 -15.03
C ILE A 61 -7.06 -9.50 -15.61
N GLN A 62 -6.41 -8.40 -15.21
CA GLN A 62 -6.70 -7.08 -15.78
C GLN A 62 -6.37 -7.02 -17.26
N ASP A 63 -5.22 -7.56 -17.70
CA ASP A 63 -4.81 -7.58 -19.10
C ASP A 63 -5.83 -8.35 -19.97
N LEU A 64 -6.30 -9.49 -19.49
CA LEU A 64 -7.28 -10.32 -20.17
C LEU A 64 -8.66 -9.67 -20.23
N MET A 65 -9.16 -9.18 -19.10
CA MET A 65 -10.53 -8.73 -18.93
C MET A 65 -10.76 -7.29 -19.39
N HIS A 66 -9.76 -6.41 -19.18
CA HIS A 66 -9.93 -4.98 -19.40
C HIS A 66 -9.16 -4.47 -20.61
N ARG A 67 -8.09 -5.16 -21.06
CA ARG A 67 -7.17 -4.72 -22.12
C ARG A 67 -6.74 -3.26 -21.89
N PRO A 68 -6.05 -3.00 -20.77
CA PRO A 68 -5.75 -1.64 -20.34
C PRO A 68 -4.81 -0.93 -21.33
N LYS A 69 -4.99 0.39 -21.44
CA LYS A 69 -4.14 1.29 -22.21
C LYS A 69 -3.46 2.26 -21.25
N TYR A 70 -2.56 1.74 -20.42
CA TYR A 70 -1.87 2.54 -19.43
C TYR A 70 -0.60 3.16 -20.00
N LYS A 71 -0.33 4.42 -19.65
CA LYS A 71 0.92 5.10 -19.95
C LYS A 71 1.73 5.24 -18.68
N VAL A 72 2.97 4.75 -18.68
CA VAL A 72 3.87 4.79 -17.52
C VAL A 72 5.06 5.67 -17.84
N TYR A 73 5.38 6.60 -16.94
CA TYR A 73 6.53 7.49 -17.02
C TYR A 73 7.41 7.29 -15.78
N GLY A 74 8.70 7.09 -15.97
CA GLY A 74 9.65 6.85 -14.87
C GLY A 74 9.64 5.42 -14.33
N ASP A 75 9.22 4.44 -15.12
CA ASP A 75 9.21 3.03 -14.78
C ASP A 75 10.59 2.46 -14.40
N ASP A 76 11.64 3.00 -15.02
CA ASP A 76 13.05 2.74 -14.75
C ASP A 76 13.52 3.21 -13.36
N LYS A 77 12.76 4.08 -12.73
CA LYS A 77 13.07 4.61 -11.38
C LYS A 77 12.61 3.70 -10.25
N LEU A 78 11.79 2.68 -10.54
CA LEU A 78 11.36 1.70 -9.54
C LEU A 78 12.56 0.83 -9.09
N LYS A 79 12.70 0.67 -7.79
CA LYS A 79 13.80 -0.10 -7.19
C LYS A 79 13.27 -1.20 -6.30
N LYS A 80 13.79 -2.42 -6.48
CA LYS A 80 13.52 -3.58 -5.61
C LYS A 80 14.71 -3.81 -4.68
N GLY A 81 14.44 -4.37 -3.51
CA GLY A 81 15.50 -4.74 -2.56
C GLY A 81 16.09 -3.57 -1.78
N ILE A 82 15.35 -2.47 -1.67
CA ILE A 82 15.70 -1.30 -0.85
C ILE A 82 14.63 -1.03 0.20
N TRP A 83 14.98 -0.32 1.27
CA TRP A 83 14.02 0.21 2.22
C TRP A 83 13.47 1.52 1.72
N GLN A 84 12.18 1.54 1.41
CA GLN A 84 11.56 2.72 0.82
C GLN A 84 10.17 2.99 1.39
N PHE A 85 9.79 4.26 1.36
CA PHE A 85 8.40 4.70 1.55
C PHE A 85 7.82 5.10 0.20
N THR A 86 6.65 4.57 -0.14
CA THR A 86 5.96 4.93 -1.38
C THR A 86 4.73 5.77 -1.07
N THR A 87 4.67 6.96 -1.66
CA THR A 87 3.48 7.82 -1.64
C THR A 87 2.66 7.63 -2.90
N ILE A 88 1.33 7.69 -2.75
CA ILE A 88 0.39 7.56 -3.85
C ILE A 88 -0.74 8.57 -3.62
N ASN A 89 -1.20 9.27 -4.66
CA ASN A 89 -2.42 10.06 -4.58
C ASN A 89 -3.67 9.17 -4.52
N HIS A 90 -4.78 9.66 -3.98
CA HIS A 90 -5.94 8.82 -3.69
C HIS A 90 -7.21 9.31 -4.38
N LEU A 91 -7.50 8.75 -5.54
CA LEU A 91 -8.63 9.09 -6.40
C LEU A 91 -9.80 8.07 -6.31
N SER A 92 -9.48 6.79 -6.05
CA SER A 92 -10.42 5.67 -6.14
C SER A 92 -10.00 4.50 -5.25
N TRP A 93 -10.91 3.60 -4.95
CA TRP A 93 -10.56 2.27 -4.42
C TRP A 93 -9.75 1.42 -5.40
N ALA A 94 -9.83 1.73 -6.71
CA ALA A 94 -9.07 1.05 -7.75
C ALA A 94 -7.57 1.43 -7.73
N ASP A 95 -7.17 2.52 -7.05
CA ASP A 95 -5.78 2.99 -7.00
C ASP A 95 -4.82 1.89 -6.51
N ILE A 96 -5.25 1.07 -5.55
CA ILE A 96 -4.47 -0.05 -5.05
C ILE A 96 -4.17 -1.04 -6.18
N PHE A 97 -5.18 -1.41 -6.98
CA PHE A 97 -5.00 -2.38 -8.07
C PHE A 97 -4.14 -1.85 -9.20
N LEU A 98 -4.26 -0.54 -9.53
CA LEU A 98 -3.39 0.09 -10.51
C LEU A 98 -1.96 0.20 -9.98
N PHE A 99 -1.78 0.66 -8.75
CA PHE A 99 -0.48 0.68 -8.10
C PHE A 99 0.21 -0.69 -8.18
N LEU A 100 -0.48 -1.75 -7.75
CA LEU A 100 0.04 -3.11 -7.78
C LEU A 100 0.32 -3.62 -9.20
N TYR A 101 -0.48 -3.20 -10.19
CA TYR A 101 -0.27 -3.52 -11.61
C TYR A 101 1.07 -2.99 -12.13
N PHE A 102 1.42 -1.73 -11.79
CA PHE A 102 2.64 -1.08 -12.29
C PHE A 102 3.90 -1.49 -11.54
N THR A 103 3.77 -1.78 -10.25
CA THR A 103 4.92 -2.02 -9.37
C THR A 103 5.28 -3.49 -9.23
N ASN A 104 4.47 -4.39 -9.81
CA ASN A 104 4.69 -5.83 -9.72
C ASN A 104 6.10 -6.24 -10.17
N TYR A 105 6.79 -7.03 -9.34
CA TYR A 105 8.19 -7.45 -9.48
C TYR A 105 9.25 -6.34 -9.48
N LYS A 106 8.84 -5.06 -9.48
CA LYS A 106 9.76 -3.91 -9.59
C LYS A 106 10.10 -3.26 -8.24
N MET A 107 9.22 -3.42 -7.23
CA MET A 107 9.39 -2.80 -5.91
C MET A 107 9.28 -3.79 -4.74
N GLY A 108 8.92 -5.03 -4.98
CA GLY A 108 8.47 -5.96 -3.93
C GLY A 108 7.02 -5.71 -3.48
N VAL A 109 6.52 -6.57 -2.60
CA VAL A 109 5.15 -6.47 -2.08
C VAL A 109 5.02 -5.27 -1.13
N PRO A 110 4.17 -4.28 -1.43
CA PRO A 110 4.01 -3.12 -0.58
C PRO A 110 3.37 -3.49 0.77
N LYS A 111 3.92 -2.96 1.86
CA LYS A 111 3.37 -3.13 3.21
C LYS A 111 2.51 -1.93 3.58
N ILE A 112 1.25 -2.20 3.85
CA ILE A 112 0.26 -1.18 4.21
C ILE A 112 0.00 -1.27 5.70
N PHE A 113 0.05 -0.13 6.40
CA PHE A 113 -0.34 -0.06 7.80
C PHE A 113 -1.85 -0.17 7.94
N MET A 114 -2.30 -1.25 8.58
CA MET A 114 -3.70 -1.52 8.83
C MET A 114 -4.13 -0.95 10.18
N LYS A 115 -5.37 -0.47 10.29
CA LYS A 115 -5.92 -0.06 11.58
C LYS A 115 -6.04 -1.25 12.53
N ALA A 116 -5.62 -1.08 13.78
CA ALA A 116 -5.66 -2.14 14.78
C ALA A 116 -7.09 -2.71 14.99
N GLU A 117 -8.12 -1.87 14.86
CA GLU A 117 -9.52 -2.30 15.01
C GLU A 117 -9.97 -3.30 13.93
N LEU A 118 -9.20 -3.47 12.85
CA LEU A 118 -9.52 -4.40 11.76
C LEU A 118 -8.96 -5.81 11.98
N TRP A 119 -8.32 -6.07 13.12
CA TRP A 119 -7.66 -7.37 13.40
C TRP A 119 -8.60 -8.59 13.31
N TRP A 120 -9.89 -8.39 13.55
CA TRP A 120 -10.91 -9.44 13.52
C TRP A 120 -11.37 -9.82 12.10
N LEU A 121 -11.06 -9.00 11.08
CA LEU A 121 -11.39 -9.32 9.70
C LEU A 121 -10.44 -10.39 9.15
N PRO A 122 -10.94 -11.51 8.62
CA PRO A 122 -10.08 -12.61 8.16
C PRO A 122 -9.03 -12.20 7.14
N ILE A 123 -9.36 -11.29 6.22
CA ILE A 123 -8.44 -10.83 5.18
C ILE A 123 -7.29 -9.98 5.74
N THR A 124 -7.57 -9.10 6.71
CA THR A 124 -6.54 -8.26 7.34
C THR A 124 -5.65 -9.09 8.26
N TRP A 125 -6.24 -10.05 8.98
CA TRP A 125 -5.49 -11.02 9.76
C TRP A 125 -4.57 -11.85 8.87
N ALA A 126 -5.07 -12.37 7.73
CA ALA A 126 -4.26 -13.11 6.76
C ALA A 126 -3.13 -12.25 6.17
N ALA A 127 -3.38 -10.97 5.86
CA ALA A 127 -2.36 -10.03 5.41
C ALA A 127 -1.29 -9.77 6.49
N ASN A 128 -1.70 -9.69 7.76
CA ASN A 128 -0.74 -9.58 8.86
C ASN A 128 0.11 -10.83 8.99
N ILE A 129 -0.49 -12.01 9.11
CA ILE A 129 0.25 -13.27 9.30
C ILE A 129 1.06 -13.62 8.06
N GLY A 130 0.44 -13.59 6.88
CA GLY A 130 1.07 -14.01 5.62
C GLY A 130 2.07 -13.00 5.08
N LEU A 131 1.67 -11.74 4.94
CA LEU A 131 2.49 -10.72 4.28
C LEU A 131 3.17 -9.76 5.25
N ALA A 132 3.13 -10.03 6.54
CA ALA A 132 3.72 -9.20 7.58
C ALA A 132 3.24 -7.72 7.57
N MET A 133 2.00 -7.45 7.16
CA MET A 133 1.42 -6.11 7.21
C MET A 133 1.06 -5.74 8.65
N PRO A 134 1.59 -4.65 9.23
CA PRO A 134 1.42 -4.37 10.65
C PRO A 134 0.06 -3.75 10.94
N PHE A 135 -0.50 -4.11 12.09
CA PHE A 135 -1.58 -3.36 12.70
C PHE A 135 -1.01 -2.20 13.50
N VAL A 136 -1.59 -1.01 13.33
CA VAL A 136 -1.20 0.19 14.05
C VAL A 136 -2.43 0.87 14.66
N VAL A 137 -2.27 1.38 15.87
CA VAL A 137 -3.28 2.22 16.52
C VAL A 137 -3.17 3.63 15.94
N ARG A 138 -4.29 4.23 15.59
CA ARG A 138 -4.35 5.62 15.10
C ARG A 138 -5.27 6.43 15.99
N ARG A 139 -4.69 7.26 16.83
CA ARG A 139 -5.44 8.13 17.73
C ARG A 139 -5.66 9.51 17.14
N THR A 140 -6.74 10.16 17.55
CA THR A 140 -6.99 11.55 17.17
C THR A 140 -6.10 12.50 17.97
N LYS A 141 -5.96 13.74 17.48
CA LYS A 141 -5.20 14.78 18.20
C LYS A 141 -5.81 15.07 19.57
N GLU A 142 -7.14 15.00 19.69
CA GLU A 142 -7.88 15.19 20.92
C GLU A 142 -7.56 14.10 21.96
N GLN A 143 -7.51 12.83 21.54
CA GLN A 143 -7.14 11.70 22.41
C GLN A 143 -5.71 11.84 22.92
N ILE A 144 -4.77 12.24 22.04
CA ILE A 144 -3.36 12.45 22.43
C ILE A 144 -3.24 13.67 23.38
N ARG A 145 -3.99 14.76 23.15
CA ARG A 145 -4.00 15.91 24.06
C ARG A 145 -4.55 15.57 25.43
N ALA A 146 -5.58 14.71 25.49
CA ALA A 146 -6.17 14.27 26.76
C ALA A 146 -5.24 13.34 27.56
N ASN A 147 -4.41 12.55 26.87
CA ASN A 147 -3.43 11.66 27.51
C ASN A 147 -2.18 11.51 26.62
N PRO A 148 -1.13 12.32 26.85
CA PRO A 148 0.11 12.30 26.07
C PRO A 148 0.87 10.97 26.10
N GLU A 149 0.78 10.17 27.18
CA GLU A 149 1.43 8.86 27.30
C GLU A 149 0.94 7.88 26.24
N LEU A 150 -0.28 8.05 25.72
CA LEU A 150 -0.82 7.22 24.63
C LEU A 150 0.03 7.33 23.36
N ALA A 151 0.58 8.50 23.04
CA ALA A 151 1.43 8.69 21.87
C ALA A 151 2.72 7.86 21.98
N LYS A 152 3.32 7.81 23.17
CA LYS A 152 4.53 7.02 23.44
C LYS A 152 4.24 5.53 23.30
N THR A 153 3.16 5.05 23.91
CA THR A 153 2.74 3.64 23.84
C THR A 153 2.45 3.21 22.40
N ASP A 154 1.76 4.04 21.62
CA ASP A 154 1.44 3.76 20.22
C ASP A 154 2.71 3.71 19.37
N LYS A 155 3.67 4.62 19.61
CA LYS A 155 4.97 4.61 18.95
C LYS A 155 5.75 3.33 19.24
N GLU A 156 5.88 2.95 20.50
CA GLU A 156 6.59 1.73 20.91
C GLU A 156 5.93 0.48 20.31
N SER A 157 4.60 0.41 20.27
CA SER A 157 3.88 -0.70 19.68
C SER A 157 4.10 -0.79 18.17
N THR A 158 4.15 0.35 17.48
CA THR A 158 4.43 0.41 16.04
C THR A 158 5.88 0.00 15.74
N ILE A 159 6.86 0.47 16.53
CA ILE A 159 8.25 0.06 16.39
C ILE A 159 8.36 -1.47 16.55
N ARG A 160 7.71 -2.05 17.55
CA ARG A 160 7.70 -3.52 17.74
C ARG A 160 7.08 -4.25 16.55
N ALA A 161 5.95 -3.75 16.01
CA ALA A 161 5.27 -4.35 14.87
C ALA A 161 6.11 -4.28 13.58
N CYS A 162 6.95 -3.25 13.43
CA CYS A 162 7.80 -3.03 12.25
C CYS A 162 9.21 -3.62 12.39
N LYS A 163 9.58 -4.13 13.57
CA LYS A 163 10.96 -4.60 13.86
C LYS A 163 11.48 -5.64 12.84
N MET A 164 10.61 -6.49 12.33
CA MET A 164 11.02 -7.49 11.35
C MET A 164 11.39 -6.89 9.98
N TYR A 165 10.98 -5.65 9.68
CA TYR A 165 11.38 -4.97 8.45
C TYR A 165 12.84 -4.54 8.42
N GLU A 166 13.51 -4.52 9.59
CA GLU A 166 14.97 -4.35 9.66
C GLU A 166 15.72 -5.53 9.05
N LEU A 167 15.12 -6.73 9.06
CA LEU A 167 15.75 -7.97 8.59
C LEU A 167 15.72 -8.11 7.07
N TYR A 168 14.80 -7.41 6.39
CA TYR A 168 14.57 -7.60 4.97
C TYR A 168 14.08 -6.30 4.32
N PRO A 169 14.69 -5.87 3.18
CA PRO A 169 14.28 -4.66 2.47
C PRO A 169 12.80 -4.62 2.19
N THR A 170 12.15 -3.54 2.60
CA THR A 170 10.70 -3.44 2.65
C THR A 170 10.22 -2.14 2.02
N ASN A 171 9.17 -2.25 1.20
CA ASN A 171 8.45 -1.12 0.65
C ASN A 171 7.21 -0.84 1.51
N VAL A 172 7.21 0.25 2.26
CA VAL A 172 6.02 0.71 3.01
C VAL A 172 5.27 1.70 2.15
N CYS A 173 3.97 1.55 2.01
CA CYS A 173 3.20 2.47 1.19
C CYS A 173 2.04 3.13 1.94
N GLY A 174 1.71 4.35 1.50
CA GLY A 174 0.60 5.11 2.03
C GLY A 174 0.05 6.14 1.05
N PHE A 175 -1.25 6.41 1.18
CA PHE A 175 -1.89 7.50 0.46
C PHE A 175 -1.62 8.81 1.21
N ILE A 176 -0.77 9.68 0.63
CA ILE A 176 -0.30 10.91 1.28
C ILE A 176 -1.45 11.87 1.63
N GLU A 177 -2.55 11.84 0.89
CA GLU A 177 -3.75 12.66 1.14
C GLU A 177 -4.57 12.16 2.34
N GLY A 178 -4.37 10.91 2.77
CA GLY A 178 -5.06 10.28 3.91
C GLY A 178 -6.56 10.05 3.72
N THR A 179 -7.13 10.48 2.59
CA THR A 179 -8.53 10.26 2.20
C THR A 179 -8.67 10.36 0.69
N ARG A 180 -9.65 9.67 0.13
CA ARG A 180 -9.99 9.81 -1.28
C ARG A 180 -10.56 11.19 -1.56
N ILE A 181 -10.12 11.78 -2.68
CA ILE A 181 -10.65 13.04 -3.15
C ILE A 181 -12.13 12.87 -3.58
N ASP A 182 -12.98 13.79 -3.17
CA ASP A 182 -14.28 14.04 -3.72
C ASP A 182 -14.53 15.55 -3.80
N LYS A 183 -15.49 15.99 -4.62
CA LYS A 183 -15.74 17.42 -4.85
C LYS A 183 -16.00 18.20 -3.55
N MET A 184 -16.78 17.62 -2.63
CA MET A 184 -17.12 18.30 -1.36
C MET A 184 -15.88 18.45 -0.48
N LYS A 185 -15.10 17.38 -0.30
CA LYS A 185 -13.87 17.41 0.50
C LYS A 185 -12.84 18.34 -0.11
N TYR A 186 -12.70 18.32 -1.45
CA TYR A 186 -11.77 19.19 -2.15
C TYR A 186 -12.11 20.67 -1.94
N ASN A 187 -13.37 21.07 -2.16
CA ASN A 187 -13.82 22.44 -1.97
C ASN A 187 -13.62 22.95 -0.53
N ASN A 188 -13.76 22.05 0.46
CA ASN A 188 -13.59 22.39 1.88
C ASN A 188 -12.15 22.30 2.36
N SER A 189 -11.20 21.86 1.52
CA SER A 189 -9.82 21.57 1.94
C SER A 189 -8.87 22.75 1.85
N ASN A 190 -9.25 23.85 1.16
CA ASN A 190 -8.37 24.97 0.81
C ASN A 190 -7.06 24.47 0.15
N SER A 191 -7.15 23.45 -0.71
CA SER A 191 -5.98 22.90 -1.38
C SER A 191 -5.33 23.93 -2.29
N LYS A 192 -4.01 23.99 -2.28
CA LYS A 192 -3.21 24.77 -3.23
C LYS A 192 -2.98 24.03 -4.56
N PHE A 193 -3.42 22.79 -4.66
CA PHE A 193 -3.26 21.93 -5.83
C PHE A 193 -4.59 21.80 -6.56
N ASP A 194 -4.62 21.88 -7.88
CA ASP A 194 -5.86 21.84 -8.67
C ASP A 194 -6.59 20.48 -8.63
N ASN A 195 -5.88 19.38 -8.42
CA ASN A 195 -6.42 18.04 -8.53
C ASN A 195 -6.03 17.09 -7.37
N LEU A 196 -5.45 17.62 -6.31
CA LEU A 196 -5.00 16.84 -5.16
C LEU A 196 -5.51 17.46 -3.85
N MET A 197 -5.79 16.60 -2.87
CA MET A 197 -6.00 17.06 -1.50
C MET A 197 -4.66 17.52 -0.88
N PRO A 198 -4.69 18.40 0.12
CA PRO A 198 -3.47 18.74 0.85
C PRO A 198 -2.81 17.48 1.44
N PRO A 199 -1.48 17.32 1.29
CA PRO A 199 -0.78 16.17 1.81
C PRO A 199 -0.83 16.13 3.34
N LYS A 200 -1.11 14.96 3.89
CA LYS A 200 -1.05 14.69 5.34
C LYS A 200 0.26 14.00 5.69
N ILE A 201 1.32 14.79 5.76
CA ILE A 201 2.69 14.31 5.98
C ILE A 201 2.93 13.61 7.32
N GLY A 202 2.04 13.79 8.31
CA GLY A 202 2.19 13.20 9.64
C GLY A 202 2.35 11.68 9.63
N GLY A 203 1.63 10.98 8.74
CA GLY A 203 1.76 9.53 8.62
C GLY A 203 3.11 9.10 8.05
N MET A 204 3.62 9.80 7.05
CA MET A 204 4.95 9.56 6.49
C MET A 204 6.03 9.90 7.51
N GLY A 205 5.97 11.08 8.12
CA GLY A 205 6.93 11.50 9.13
C GLY A 205 7.02 10.51 10.28
N TYR A 206 5.87 10.06 10.80
CA TYR A 206 5.81 9.03 11.83
C TYR A 206 6.45 7.70 11.36
N THR A 207 6.21 7.29 10.11
CA THR A 207 6.81 6.08 9.56
C THR A 207 8.34 6.19 9.49
N LEU A 208 8.86 7.31 9.02
CA LEU A 208 10.31 7.56 8.94
C LEU A 208 10.95 7.63 10.34
N GLU A 209 10.22 8.14 11.33
CA GLU A 209 10.69 8.19 12.73
C GLU A 209 10.79 6.78 13.35
N VAL A 210 9.81 5.91 13.11
CA VAL A 210 9.80 4.54 13.65
C VAL A 210 10.64 3.55 12.83
N MET A 211 10.96 3.89 11.59
CA MET A 211 11.76 3.09 10.66
C MET A 211 12.89 3.92 10.04
N PRO A 212 13.92 4.30 10.82
CA PRO A 212 14.99 5.20 10.36
C PRO A 212 15.90 4.57 9.28
N TYR A 213 15.76 3.31 9.00
CA TYR A 213 16.48 2.59 7.93
C TYR A 213 15.82 2.81 6.54
N ILE A 214 14.63 3.41 6.45
CA ILE A 214 14.06 3.84 5.18
C ILE A 214 14.88 5.00 4.64
N ASN A 215 15.45 4.80 3.45
CA ASN A 215 16.38 5.74 2.82
C ASN A 215 15.96 6.20 1.43
N HIS A 216 14.80 5.74 0.94
CA HIS A 216 14.25 6.17 -0.34
C HIS A 216 12.77 6.54 -0.19
N LEU A 217 12.36 7.55 -0.95
CA LEU A 217 10.98 7.97 -1.15
C LEU A 217 10.62 7.75 -2.62
N THR A 218 9.61 6.94 -2.88
CA THR A 218 9.04 6.79 -4.23
C THR A 218 7.68 7.47 -4.26
N ASP A 219 7.53 8.43 -5.16
CA ASP A 219 6.28 9.14 -5.40
C ASP A 219 5.62 8.62 -6.67
N ILE A 220 4.35 8.22 -6.56
CA ILE A 220 3.54 7.67 -7.65
C ILE A 220 2.27 8.50 -7.80
N THR A 221 2.15 9.15 -8.94
CA THR A 221 0.96 9.93 -9.30
C THR A 221 0.14 9.18 -10.33
N LEU A 222 -1.12 8.87 -9.98
CA LEU A 222 -2.11 8.21 -10.84
C LEU A 222 -3.07 9.26 -11.41
N VAL A 223 -3.37 9.17 -12.71
CA VAL A 223 -4.36 9.99 -13.39
C VAL A 223 -5.25 9.10 -14.26
N TYR A 224 -6.56 9.16 -14.03
CA TYR A 224 -7.55 8.44 -14.83
C TYR A 224 -8.20 9.35 -15.85
N LYS A 225 -8.40 8.85 -17.08
CA LYS A 225 -9.21 9.53 -18.06
C LYS A 225 -10.71 9.39 -17.83
N SER A 226 -11.12 8.33 -17.14
CA SER A 226 -12.53 8.04 -16.86
C SER A 226 -13.04 8.84 -15.67
N ASP A 227 -14.25 9.40 -15.79
CA ASP A 227 -14.99 9.99 -14.67
C ASP A 227 -15.65 8.94 -13.77
N LYS A 228 -15.83 7.72 -14.28
CA LYS A 228 -16.35 6.57 -13.52
C LYS A 228 -15.23 5.91 -12.73
N ARG A 229 -15.03 6.36 -11.48
CA ARG A 229 -13.89 5.94 -10.63
C ARG A 229 -14.29 5.03 -9.46
N SER A 230 -15.47 4.39 -9.51
CA SER A 230 -15.87 3.43 -8.48
C SER A 230 -15.09 2.10 -8.64
N PHE A 231 -14.96 1.34 -7.55
CA PHE A 231 -14.37 0.01 -7.60
C PHE A 231 -15.14 -0.92 -8.58
N TRP A 232 -16.45 -0.82 -8.59
CA TRP A 232 -17.26 -1.57 -9.56
C TRP A 232 -16.97 -1.17 -11.02
N SER A 233 -16.76 0.12 -11.28
CA SER A 233 -16.36 0.59 -12.61
C SER A 233 -15.00 0.05 -13.03
N PHE A 234 -14.05 -0.06 -12.09
CA PHE A 234 -12.78 -0.73 -12.34
C PHE A 234 -12.99 -2.19 -12.72
N LEU A 235 -13.73 -2.97 -11.92
CA LEU A 235 -14.01 -4.38 -12.19
C LEU A 235 -14.70 -4.59 -13.56
N CYS A 236 -15.55 -3.66 -13.98
CA CYS A 236 -16.21 -3.69 -15.27
C CYS A 236 -15.31 -3.26 -16.46
N GLY A 237 -14.09 -2.75 -16.20
CA GLY A 237 -13.16 -2.29 -17.23
C GLY A 237 -13.44 -0.88 -17.76
N ASP A 238 -14.20 -0.04 -17.02
CA ASP A 238 -14.44 1.35 -17.40
C ASP A 238 -13.19 2.24 -17.20
N MET A 239 -12.25 1.81 -16.35
CA MET A 239 -11.04 2.55 -15.98
C MET A 239 -9.79 2.06 -16.74
N LYS A 240 -9.95 1.61 -17.96
CA LYS A 240 -8.88 1.02 -18.79
C LYS A 240 -7.83 2.02 -19.29
N GLU A 241 -8.06 3.32 -19.16
CA GLU A 241 -7.12 4.36 -19.58
C GLU A 241 -6.66 5.16 -18.36
N ALA A 242 -5.36 5.07 -18.08
CA ALA A 242 -4.71 5.83 -17.01
C ALA A 242 -3.27 6.18 -17.39
N SER A 243 -2.74 7.20 -16.75
CA SER A 243 -1.31 7.50 -16.75
C SER A 243 -0.75 7.45 -15.35
N VAL A 244 0.50 7.04 -15.26
CA VAL A 244 1.24 6.89 -14.01
C VAL A 244 2.58 7.56 -14.17
N THR A 245 2.90 8.46 -13.25
CA THR A 245 4.22 9.10 -13.17
C THR A 245 4.91 8.62 -11.90
N ILE A 246 6.16 8.19 -12.02
CA ILE A 246 6.95 7.60 -10.94
C ILE A 246 8.24 8.39 -10.79
N ASN A 247 8.54 8.79 -9.55
CA ASN A 247 9.81 9.39 -9.18
C ASN A 247 10.34 8.74 -7.92
N THR A 248 11.64 8.48 -7.86
CA THR A 248 12.29 7.94 -6.66
C THR A 248 13.43 8.86 -6.25
N TYR A 249 13.46 9.20 -4.97
CA TYR A 249 14.41 10.12 -4.35
C TYR A 249 15.13 9.41 -3.21
N GLU A 250 16.40 9.69 -3.03
CA GLU A 250 17.11 9.33 -1.80
C GLU A 250 16.74 10.31 -0.69
N ILE A 251 16.45 9.80 0.49
CA ILE A 251 16.15 10.62 1.66
C ILE A 251 17.49 11.00 2.30
N PRO A 252 17.81 12.30 2.42
CA PRO A 252 19.02 12.73 3.09
C PRO A 252 19.09 12.24 4.54
N LYS A 253 20.26 11.72 4.96
CA LYS A 253 20.45 11.17 6.33
C LYS A 253 20.22 12.18 7.44
N ASN A 254 20.36 13.46 7.14
CA ASN A 254 20.18 14.59 8.06
C ASN A 254 18.79 15.24 7.93
N LEU A 255 17.84 14.59 7.26
CA LEU A 255 16.48 15.12 7.16
C LEU A 255 15.84 15.08 8.55
N SER A 256 15.85 16.21 9.24
CA SER A 256 15.08 16.37 10.47
C SER A 256 13.60 16.48 10.13
N LEU A 257 12.75 15.68 10.82
CA LEU A 257 11.29 15.74 10.70
C LEU A 257 10.71 17.12 11.04
N ILE A 258 11.51 18.01 11.63
CA ILE A 258 11.14 19.40 11.91
C ILE A 258 11.00 20.22 10.60
N HIS A 259 11.56 19.74 9.49
CA HIS A 259 11.58 20.43 8.20
C HIS A 259 10.58 19.84 7.19
N ILE A 260 9.80 18.84 7.58
CA ILE A 260 8.72 18.25 6.81
C ILE A 260 7.37 18.69 7.40
#